data_70767e289921ff966c41a88e7b877a3f
#
_entry.id   70767e289921ff966c41a88e7b877a3f
#
_cell.length_a   1.000
_cell.length_b   1.000
_cell.length_c   1.000
_cell.angle_alpha   90.00
_cell.angle_beta   90.00
_cell.angle_gamma   90.00
#
_symmetry.space_group_name_H-M   'P 1'
#
loop_
_entity.id
_entity.type
_entity.pdbx_description
1 polymer ?
#
loop_
_entity_poly.entity_id
_entity_poly.type
_entity_poly.pdbx_seq_one_letter_code
_entity_poly.pdbx_strand_id
1 'polypeptide(L)'
;SSVGEYVEKFEIDVASYTGASKAVATVNGTAALHVALMLAGVEPGDLVITQPLTFVATCNAIAYCGAEPVFVDVDRGTLSLSAIALQNWLEENAKIDIEGVCRTRADNKVVRACVPMHTFGHPADLDGLISVTRKWSIILVEDAAESLGSFYKGRHTGTLGALGALSFNGNKIITTGGGGMILTDIGLGDRAKHLTTTAKKPHIYEYIHDEVGFNYRLPNLNAALGCGQLEQLEFFIEAKRELAMAYQAELYNTNLEFVIEPEGCRSNYWLNAVVCEDMKHRDTLLEITNQKGVMARPIWALMNHLVMYQKCRRGELSNAEWLEARVVNLPSGVMIK
;
A
#
# COMPACT_ATOMS: atom_id res chain seq x y z
N SER A 1 5.16 -15.72 23.39
CA SER A 1 5.49 -16.79 22.44
C SER A 1 5.58 -16.23 21.03
N SER A 2 6.64 -16.62 20.30
CA SER A 2 6.85 -16.19 18.91
C SER A 2 6.15 -17.10 17.89
N VAL A 3 5.66 -18.25 18.33
CA VAL A 3 4.97 -19.27 17.52
C VAL A 3 3.74 -19.75 18.28
N GLY A 4 2.64 -19.98 17.59
CA GLY A 4 1.42 -20.52 18.19
C GLY A 4 0.24 -20.49 17.21
N GLU A 5 -0.88 -21.05 17.65
CA GLU A 5 -2.10 -21.25 16.86
C GLU A 5 -2.75 -19.94 16.37
N TYR A 6 -2.54 -18.81 17.09
CA TYR A 6 -3.14 -17.54 16.69
C TYR A 6 -2.53 -16.97 15.40
N VAL A 7 -1.27 -17.28 15.07
CA VAL A 7 -0.69 -16.84 13.78
C VAL A 7 -1.42 -17.51 12.64
N GLU A 8 -1.61 -18.83 12.71
CA GLU A 8 -2.33 -19.59 11.68
C GLU A 8 -3.81 -19.17 11.59
N LYS A 9 -4.47 -19.03 12.76
CA LYS A 9 -5.85 -18.54 12.81
C LYS A 9 -5.98 -17.15 12.15
N PHE A 10 -5.10 -16.20 12.48
CA PHE A 10 -5.14 -14.86 11.91
C PHE A 10 -4.91 -14.86 10.40
N GLU A 11 -3.97 -15.69 9.90
CA GLU A 11 -3.74 -15.88 8.45
C GLU A 11 -5.00 -16.42 7.76
N ILE A 12 -5.65 -17.43 8.32
CA ILE A 12 -6.88 -18.02 7.78
C ILE A 12 -8.03 -17.00 7.78
N ASP A 13 -8.23 -16.31 8.90
CA ASP A 13 -9.31 -15.35 9.05
C ASP A 13 -9.16 -14.16 8.08
N VAL A 14 -7.93 -13.63 7.91
CA VAL A 14 -7.65 -12.54 6.95
C VAL A 14 -7.80 -13.04 5.51
N ALA A 15 -7.32 -14.24 5.17
CA ALA A 15 -7.52 -14.83 3.85
C ALA A 15 -9.02 -14.97 3.53
N SER A 16 -9.80 -15.48 4.49
CA SER A 16 -11.27 -15.62 4.36
C SER A 16 -11.96 -14.27 4.16
N TYR A 17 -11.57 -13.25 4.95
CA TYR A 17 -12.16 -11.92 4.87
C TYR A 17 -11.86 -11.23 3.54
N THR A 18 -10.62 -11.31 3.08
CA THR A 18 -10.16 -10.64 1.85
C THR A 18 -10.49 -11.41 0.58
N GLY A 19 -10.75 -12.71 0.68
CA GLY A 19 -10.90 -13.60 -0.47
C GLY A 19 -9.57 -13.99 -1.12
N ALA A 20 -8.43 -13.72 -0.47
CA ALA A 20 -7.13 -14.20 -0.92
C ALA A 20 -7.02 -15.72 -0.77
N SER A 21 -6.35 -16.41 -1.69
CA SER A 21 -6.13 -17.86 -1.57
C SER A 21 -5.18 -18.22 -0.42
N LYS A 22 -4.26 -17.30 -0.10
CA LYS A 22 -3.31 -17.43 1.01
C LYS A 22 -2.99 -16.06 1.60
N ALA A 23 -2.90 -16.01 2.93
CA ALA A 23 -2.38 -14.87 3.66
C ALA A 23 -1.19 -15.33 4.52
N VAL A 24 -0.12 -14.52 4.58
CA VAL A 24 1.09 -14.84 5.35
C VAL A 24 1.44 -13.67 6.25
N ALA A 25 1.35 -13.89 7.57
CA ALA A 25 1.59 -12.87 8.57
C ALA A 25 3.08 -12.51 8.68
N THR A 26 3.37 -11.20 8.76
CA THR A 26 4.71 -10.64 8.87
C THR A 26 4.81 -9.66 10.05
N VAL A 27 6.03 -9.34 10.45
CA VAL A 27 6.31 -8.46 11.60
C VAL A 27 5.84 -7.01 11.39
N ASN A 28 5.72 -6.54 10.15
CA ASN A 28 5.16 -5.23 9.75
C ASN A 28 4.86 -5.20 8.24
N GLY A 29 4.15 -4.15 7.80
CA GLY A 29 3.79 -3.97 6.39
C GLY A 29 4.98 -3.77 5.45
N THR A 30 6.07 -3.13 5.91
CA THR A 30 7.30 -2.98 5.11
C THR A 30 7.96 -4.32 4.82
N ALA A 31 7.98 -5.23 5.81
CA ALA A 31 8.47 -6.60 5.63
C ALA A 31 7.56 -7.39 4.66
N ALA A 32 6.24 -7.17 4.72
CA ALA A 32 5.30 -7.75 3.76
C ALA A 32 5.60 -7.29 2.33
N LEU A 33 5.74 -5.97 2.12
CA LEU A 33 6.09 -5.40 0.81
C LEU A 33 7.44 -5.89 0.30
N HIS A 34 8.48 -5.92 1.15
CA HIS A 34 9.81 -6.40 0.78
C HIS A 34 9.75 -7.83 0.25
N VAL A 35 9.12 -8.75 0.99
CA VAL A 35 9.02 -10.15 0.56
C VAL A 35 8.10 -10.28 -0.67
N ALA A 36 7.01 -9.51 -0.75
CA ALA A 36 6.15 -9.49 -1.94
C ALA A 36 6.92 -9.08 -3.21
N LEU A 37 7.79 -8.06 -3.11
CA LEU A 37 8.64 -7.64 -4.22
C LEU A 37 9.68 -8.71 -4.61
N MET A 38 10.31 -9.37 -3.63
CA MET A 38 11.20 -10.50 -3.90
C MET A 38 10.46 -11.64 -4.63
N LEU A 39 9.24 -11.96 -4.21
CA LEU A 39 8.41 -12.97 -4.84
C LEU A 39 7.91 -12.56 -6.24
N ALA A 40 7.77 -11.26 -6.48
CA ALA A 40 7.55 -10.72 -7.83
C ALA A 40 8.80 -10.77 -8.72
N GLY A 41 9.92 -11.33 -8.21
CA GLY A 41 11.17 -11.49 -8.95
C GLY A 41 11.99 -10.21 -9.04
N VAL A 42 11.79 -9.24 -8.15
CA VAL A 42 12.62 -8.02 -8.10
C VAL A 42 14.02 -8.37 -7.62
N GLU A 43 15.01 -8.00 -8.42
CA GLU A 43 16.43 -8.25 -8.19
C GLU A 43 17.20 -6.92 -8.04
N PRO A 44 18.42 -6.95 -7.45
CA PRO A 44 19.27 -5.77 -7.38
C PRO A 44 19.54 -5.16 -8.76
N GLY A 45 19.31 -3.85 -8.90
CA GLY A 45 19.46 -3.11 -10.14
C GLY A 45 18.22 -3.02 -11.02
N ASP A 46 17.15 -3.77 -10.70
CA ASP A 46 15.85 -3.63 -11.36
C ASP A 46 15.19 -2.28 -11.04
N LEU A 47 14.21 -1.92 -11.85
CA LEU A 47 13.34 -0.77 -11.64
C LEU A 47 11.95 -1.25 -11.17
N VAL A 48 11.40 -0.55 -10.19
CA VAL A 48 10.03 -0.77 -9.72
C VAL A 48 9.25 0.54 -9.81
N ILE A 49 8.18 0.54 -10.59
CA ILE A 49 7.35 1.74 -10.75
C ILE A 49 6.44 1.89 -9.54
N THR A 50 6.36 3.09 -9.00
CA THR A 50 5.43 3.47 -7.93
C THR A 50 5.06 4.95 -8.03
N GLN A 51 4.08 5.38 -7.24
CA GLN A 51 3.71 6.78 -7.12
C GLN A 51 4.64 7.55 -6.17
N PRO A 52 4.92 8.85 -6.40
CA PRO A 52 5.68 9.65 -5.45
C PRO A 52 4.87 10.00 -4.20
N LEU A 53 3.54 10.07 -4.32
CA LEU A 53 2.60 10.36 -3.26
C LEU A 53 2.28 9.07 -2.49
N THR A 54 3.20 8.61 -1.66
CA THR A 54 3.08 7.39 -0.87
C THR A 54 3.77 7.55 0.48
N PHE A 55 3.49 6.64 1.40
CA PHE A 55 4.31 6.52 2.61
C PHE A 55 5.68 5.93 2.27
N VAL A 56 6.71 6.39 2.97
CA VAL A 56 8.11 6.04 2.67
C VAL A 56 8.40 4.53 2.66
N ALA A 57 7.58 3.72 3.34
CA ALA A 57 7.76 2.28 3.42
C ALA A 57 7.71 1.58 2.06
N THR A 58 6.88 2.07 1.11
CA THR A 58 6.80 1.53 -0.25
C THR A 58 8.16 1.64 -0.95
N CYS A 59 8.76 2.83 -0.95
CA CYS A 59 10.07 3.06 -1.56
C CYS A 59 11.19 2.35 -0.81
N ASN A 60 11.13 2.29 0.53
CA ASN A 60 12.11 1.57 1.33
C ASN A 60 12.10 0.06 1.02
N ALA A 61 10.92 -0.55 0.86
CA ALA A 61 10.81 -1.96 0.49
C ALA A 61 11.44 -2.24 -0.89
N ILE A 62 11.27 -1.33 -1.86
CA ILE A 62 11.94 -1.39 -3.17
C ILE A 62 13.47 -1.31 -2.99
N ALA A 63 13.94 -0.35 -2.20
CA ALA A 63 15.37 -0.18 -1.94
C ALA A 63 15.98 -1.37 -1.18
N TYR A 64 15.23 -2.04 -0.31
CA TYR A 64 15.69 -3.26 0.39
C TYR A 64 15.95 -4.42 -0.58
N CYS A 65 15.24 -4.48 -1.72
CA CYS A 65 15.54 -5.41 -2.81
C CYS A 65 16.78 -5.01 -3.64
N GLY A 66 17.44 -3.89 -3.34
CA GLY A 66 18.52 -3.34 -4.18
C GLY A 66 18.00 -2.74 -5.49
N ALA A 67 16.71 -2.53 -5.65
CA ALA A 67 16.06 -1.96 -6.82
C ALA A 67 15.88 -0.43 -6.68
N GLU A 68 15.64 0.23 -7.81
CA GLU A 68 15.41 1.67 -7.88
C GLU A 68 13.91 1.97 -8.07
N PRO A 69 13.26 2.79 -7.21
CA PRO A 69 11.91 3.24 -7.48
C PRO A 69 11.87 4.21 -8.67
N VAL A 70 10.88 4.04 -9.54
CA VAL A 70 10.57 4.96 -10.63
C VAL A 70 9.26 5.65 -10.32
N PHE A 71 9.27 6.98 -10.24
CA PHE A 71 8.09 7.74 -9.87
C PHE A 71 7.26 8.11 -11.09
N VAL A 72 6.01 7.69 -11.07
CA VAL A 72 4.99 8.00 -12.07
C VAL A 72 3.82 8.69 -11.38
N ASP A 73 3.22 9.67 -12.05
CA ASP A 73 2.21 10.55 -11.48
C ASP A 73 0.96 9.82 -11.00
N VAL A 74 0.21 10.49 -10.17
CA VAL A 74 -1.06 10.00 -9.60
C VAL A 74 -2.26 10.54 -10.38
N ASP A 75 -3.41 9.91 -10.19
CA ASP A 75 -4.72 10.42 -10.55
C ASP A 75 -5.30 11.24 -9.39
N ARG A 76 -5.91 12.40 -9.68
CA ARG A 76 -6.45 13.28 -8.63
C ARG A 76 -7.71 12.72 -7.98
N GLY A 77 -8.47 11.91 -8.70
CA GLY A 77 -9.71 11.33 -8.18
C GLY A 77 -9.48 10.17 -7.22
N THR A 78 -8.40 9.39 -7.46
CA THR A 78 -8.05 8.24 -6.61
C THR A 78 -6.90 8.54 -5.64
N LEU A 79 -6.14 9.60 -5.85
CA LEU A 79 -4.87 9.93 -5.17
C LEU A 79 -3.80 8.82 -5.30
N SER A 80 -4.04 7.85 -6.14
CA SER A 80 -3.19 6.68 -6.36
C SER A 80 -2.53 6.74 -7.73
N LEU A 81 -1.62 5.79 -8.03
CA LEU A 81 -0.89 5.73 -9.29
C LEU A 81 -1.84 5.81 -10.50
N SER A 82 -1.59 6.74 -11.41
CA SER A 82 -2.37 6.91 -12.63
C SER A 82 -2.03 5.87 -13.68
N ALA A 83 -3.03 5.10 -14.13
CA ALA A 83 -2.87 4.14 -15.22
C ALA A 83 -2.48 4.83 -16.55
N ILE A 84 -2.99 6.03 -16.80
CA ILE A 84 -2.66 6.83 -17.97
C ILE A 84 -1.19 7.30 -17.91
N ALA A 85 -0.76 7.85 -16.78
CA ALA A 85 0.63 8.28 -16.59
C ALA A 85 1.60 7.08 -16.67
N LEU A 86 1.21 5.92 -16.13
CA LEU A 86 1.97 4.67 -16.25
C LEU A 86 2.14 4.25 -17.71
N GLN A 87 1.06 4.23 -18.49
CA GLN A 87 1.09 3.89 -19.92
C GLN A 87 2.01 4.85 -20.67
N ASN A 88 1.88 6.15 -20.48
CA ASN A 88 2.68 7.17 -21.16
C ASN A 88 4.17 7.01 -20.83
N TRP A 89 4.50 6.86 -19.53
CA TRP A 89 5.89 6.68 -19.13
C TRP A 89 6.53 5.44 -19.77
N LEU A 90 5.79 4.33 -19.80
CA LEU A 90 6.27 3.08 -20.40
C LEU A 90 6.45 3.20 -21.92
N GLU A 91 5.53 3.84 -22.63
CA GLU A 91 5.64 4.07 -24.08
C GLU A 91 6.85 4.92 -24.46
N GLU A 92 7.16 5.93 -23.65
CA GLU A 92 8.30 6.81 -23.87
C GLU A 92 9.64 6.15 -23.49
N ASN A 93 9.69 5.45 -22.36
CA ASN A 93 10.93 5.07 -21.70
C ASN A 93 11.26 3.57 -21.79
N ALA A 94 10.30 2.71 -22.14
CA ALA A 94 10.47 1.27 -22.10
C ALA A 94 10.22 0.59 -23.45
N LYS A 95 10.64 -0.65 -23.55
CA LYS A 95 10.35 -1.60 -24.63
C LYS A 95 10.22 -3.00 -24.05
N ILE A 96 9.48 -3.87 -24.73
CA ILE A 96 9.51 -5.31 -24.45
C ILE A 96 10.60 -5.91 -25.34
N ASP A 97 11.52 -6.67 -24.76
CA ASP A 97 12.57 -7.36 -25.49
C ASP A 97 12.07 -8.68 -26.12
N ILE A 98 12.96 -9.39 -26.80
CA ILE A 98 12.64 -10.65 -27.51
C ILE A 98 12.27 -11.80 -26.53
N GLU A 99 12.60 -11.67 -25.26
CA GLU A 99 12.28 -12.62 -24.21
C GLU A 99 10.96 -12.26 -23.49
N GLY A 100 10.31 -11.18 -23.93
CA GLY A 100 9.06 -10.69 -23.34
C GLY A 100 9.26 -9.90 -22.03
N VAL A 101 10.48 -9.43 -21.74
CA VAL A 101 10.82 -8.66 -20.53
C VAL A 101 10.75 -7.17 -20.82
N CYS A 102 10.08 -6.42 -19.94
CA CYS A 102 10.06 -4.97 -20.00
C CYS A 102 11.40 -4.38 -19.60
N ARG A 103 12.01 -3.57 -20.50
CA ARG A 103 13.30 -2.92 -20.23
C ARG A 103 13.27 -1.45 -20.64
N THR A 104 14.06 -0.64 -19.96
CA THR A 104 14.26 0.75 -20.36
C THR A 104 15.01 0.85 -21.69
N ARG A 105 14.65 1.85 -22.54
CA ARG A 105 15.31 2.12 -23.80
C ARG A 105 16.72 2.69 -23.62
N ALA A 106 16.92 3.49 -22.56
CA ALA A 106 18.15 4.25 -22.36
C ALA A 106 19.34 3.38 -21.92
N ASP A 107 19.13 2.44 -21.00
CA ASP A 107 20.22 1.69 -20.36
C ASP A 107 19.88 0.20 -20.14
N ASN A 108 18.80 -0.27 -20.75
CA ASN A 108 18.39 -1.67 -20.79
C ASN A 108 18.12 -2.32 -19.41
N LYS A 109 17.82 -1.50 -18.37
CA LYS A 109 17.42 -2.01 -17.05
C LYS A 109 16.03 -2.63 -17.10
N VAL A 110 15.82 -3.70 -16.34
CA VAL A 110 14.52 -4.37 -16.24
C VAL A 110 13.55 -3.52 -15.44
N VAL A 111 12.32 -3.35 -15.95
CA VAL A 111 11.18 -2.81 -15.20
C VAL A 111 10.38 -4.01 -14.73
N ARG A 112 10.58 -4.42 -13.47
CA ARG A 112 10.09 -5.70 -12.96
C ARG A 112 8.68 -5.65 -12.43
N ALA A 113 8.37 -4.64 -11.62
CA ALA A 113 7.11 -4.55 -10.91
C ALA A 113 6.53 -3.14 -10.93
N CYS A 114 5.24 -3.05 -10.66
CA CYS A 114 4.49 -1.83 -10.43
C CYS A 114 3.80 -1.94 -9.07
N VAL A 115 3.98 -0.93 -8.21
CA VAL A 115 3.45 -0.89 -6.85
C VAL A 115 2.57 0.34 -6.66
N PRO A 116 1.26 0.28 -7.01
CA PRO A 116 0.31 1.30 -6.60
C PRO A 116 0.04 1.17 -5.09
N MET A 117 -0.12 2.30 -4.41
CA MET A 117 -0.64 2.36 -3.04
C MET A 117 -2.11 2.83 -3.07
N HIS A 118 -2.96 2.21 -2.26
CA HIS A 118 -4.35 2.62 -2.06
C HIS A 118 -4.40 3.74 -1.02
N THR A 119 -4.19 4.97 -1.47
CA THR A 119 -4.00 6.16 -0.63
C THR A 119 -5.21 6.41 0.26
N PHE A 120 -4.99 6.52 1.57
CA PHE A 120 -6.00 6.74 2.62
C PHE A 120 -7.10 5.67 2.71
N GLY A 121 -6.90 4.52 2.06
CA GLY A 121 -7.88 3.46 1.97
C GLY A 121 -8.76 3.53 0.72
N HIS A 122 -8.57 4.52 -0.14
CA HIS A 122 -9.27 4.62 -1.43
C HIS A 122 -8.61 3.71 -2.47
N PRO A 123 -9.37 2.82 -3.13
CA PRO A 123 -8.80 1.96 -4.16
C PRO A 123 -8.26 2.75 -5.35
N ALA A 124 -7.10 2.33 -5.87
CA ALA A 124 -6.57 2.78 -7.16
C ALA A 124 -7.45 2.30 -8.32
N ASP A 125 -7.30 2.88 -9.52
CA ASP A 125 -7.89 2.32 -10.76
C ASP A 125 -7.20 1.00 -11.15
N LEU A 126 -7.62 -0.08 -10.51
CA LEU A 126 -7.00 -1.39 -10.70
C LEU A 126 -7.27 -1.98 -12.10
N ASP A 127 -8.39 -1.70 -12.73
CA ASP A 127 -8.65 -2.18 -14.10
C ASP A 127 -7.66 -1.55 -15.09
N GLY A 128 -7.45 -0.24 -15.00
CA GLY A 128 -6.48 0.46 -15.82
C GLY A 128 -5.06 -0.01 -15.56
N LEU A 129 -4.66 -0.12 -14.30
CA LEU A 129 -3.32 -0.58 -13.90
C LEU A 129 -3.05 -2.02 -14.33
N ILE A 130 -4.01 -2.94 -14.16
CA ILE A 130 -3.90 -4.34 -14.60
C ILE A 130 -3.76 -4.43 -16.12
N SER A 131 -4.54 -3.64 -16.86
CA SER A 131 -4.46 -3.60 -18.32
C SER A 131 -3.06 -3.19 -18.80
N VAL A 132 -2.52 -2.10 -18.23
CA VAL A 132 -1.19 -1.59 -18.58
C VAL A 132 -0.09 -2.57 -18.17
N THR A 133 -0.10 -3.06 -16.93
CA THR A 133 0.96 -3.96 -16.43
C THR A 133 1.00 -5.28 -17.19
N ARG A 134 -0.15 -5.84 -17.58
CA ARG A 134 -0.23 -7.04 -18.45
C ARG A 134 0.35 -6.77 -19.85
N LYS A 135 -0.01 -5.64 -20.48
CA LYS A 135 0.54 -5.24 -21.79
C LYS A 135 2.06 -5.16 -21.78
N TRP A 136 2.64 -4.71 -20.66
CA TRP A 136 4.08 -4.49 -20.54
C TRP A 136 4.83 -5.63 -19.82
N SER A 137 4.18 -6.75 -19.52
CA SER A 137 4.79 -7.89 -18.78
C SER A 137 5.41 -7.48 -17.42
N ILE A 138 4.75 -6.58 -16.71
CA ILE A 138 5.17 -6.08 -15.39
C ILE A 138 4.29 -6.70 -14.32
N ILE A 139 4.86 -7.12 -13.20
CA ILE A 139 4.12 -7.70 -12.08
C ILE A 139 3.46 -6.58 -11.26
N LEU A 140 2.16 -6.69 -11.02
CA LEU A 140 1.42 -5.78 -10.15
C LEU A 140 1.47 -6.28 -8.70
N VAL A 141 2.00 -5.45 -7.80
CA VAL A 141 2.03 -5.68 -6.35
C VAL A 141 1.28 -4.55 -5.67
N GLU A 142 0.20 -4.86 -4.96
CA GLU A 142 -0.63 -3.82 -4.34
C GLU A 142 -0.08 -3.45 -2.96
N ASP A 143 0.26 -2.18 -2.73
CA ASP A 143 0.43 -1.65 -1.39
C ASP A 143 -0.95 -1.33 -0.80
N ALA A 144 -1.50 -2.31 -0.12
CA ALA A 144 -2.80 -2.26 0.55
C ALA A 144 -2.68 -1.98 2.06
N ALA A 145 -1.54 -1.40 2.49
CA ALA A 145 -1.26 -1.12 3.90
C ALA A 145 -2.29 -0.20 4.58
N GLU A 146 -3.10 0.50 3.82
CA GLU A 146 -4.11 1.46 4.29
C GLU A 146 -5.55 1.01 3.95
N SER A 147 -5.71 -0.10 3.23
CA SER A 147 -6.99 -0.42 2.58
C SER A 147 -7.61 -1.76 3.00
N LEU A 148 -7.23 -2.33 4.17
CA LEU A 148 -7.96 -3.47 4.71
C LEU A 148 -9.44 -3.11 4.89
N GLY A 149 -10.34 -3.90 4.29
CA GLY A 149 -11.78 -3.65 4.26
C GLY A 149 -12.23 -2.67 3.17
N SER A 150 -11.33 -2.29 2.26
CA SER A 150 -11.67 -1.56 1.03
C SER A 150 -11.86 -2.52 -0.14
N PHE A 151 -12.83 -2.20 -1.00
CA PHE A 151 -13.20 -3.04 -2.14
C PHE A 151 -13.23 -2.23 -3.43
N TYR A 152 -12.65 -2.78 -4.47
CA TYR A 152 -12.72 -2.32 -5.84
C TYR A 152 -13.65 -3.25 -6.63
N LYS A 153 -14.81 -2.73 -7.07
CA LYS A 153 -15.82 -3.49 -7.80
C LYS A 153 -16.15 -4.83 -7.15
N GLY A 154 -16.33 -4.83 -5.82
CA GLY A 154 -16.69 -6.00 -5.03
C GLY A 154 -15.55 -6.96 -4.68
N ARG A 155 -14.30 -6.69 -5.09
CA ARG A 155 -13.12 -7.46 -4.72
C ARG A 155 -12.25 -6.66 -3.75
N HIS A 156 -11.74 -7.32 -2.72
CA HIS A 156 -10.90 -6.67 -1.71
C HIS A 156 -9.57 -6.19 -2.34
N THR A 157 -9.15 -4.95 -2.05
CA THR A 157 -7.83 -4.42 -2.42
C THR A 157 -6.71 -5.29 -1.85
N GLY A 158 -5.62 -5.43 -2.58
CA GLY A 158 -4.53 -6.38 -2.26
C GLY A 158 -4.74 -7.80 -2.80
N THR A 159 -5.87 -8.06 -3.50
CA THR A 159 -6.17 -9.38 -4.11
C THR A 159 -6.36 -9.35 -5.62
N LEU A 160 -6.14 -8.20 -6.25
CA LEU A 160 -6.31 -8.03 -7.70
C LEU A 160 -4.98 -8.11 -8.45
N GLY A 161 -3.87 -7.70 -7.82
CA GLY A 161 -2.51 -7.95 -8.28
C GLY A 161 -2.04 -9.39 -8.03
N ALA A 162 -0.80 -9.70 -8.38
CA ALA A 162 -0.18 -10.99 -8.07
C ALA A 162 0.07 -11.16 -6.56
N LEU A 163 0.41 -10.06 -5.89
CA LEU A 163 0.65 -9.99 -4.45
C LEU A 163 0.08 -8.67 -3.91
N GLY A 164 -0.36 -8.71 -2.66
CA GLY A 164 -0.77 -7.53 -1.90
C GLY A 164 -0.13 -7.53 -0.52
N ALA A 165 0.07 -6.33 0.04
CA ALA A 165 0.63 -6.19 1.38
C ALA A 165 -0.28 -5.35 2.27
N LEU A 166 -0.69 -5.91 3.41
CA LEU A 166 -1.44 -5.21 4.46
C LEU A 166 -0.52 -4.78 5.59
N SER A 167 -0.96 -3.80 6.36
CA SER A 167 -0.29 -3.33 7.58
C SER A 167 -1.25 -3.31 8.76
N PHE A 168 -0.75 -3.77 9.90
CA PHE A 168 -1.43 -3.73 11.20
C PHE A 168 -0.64 -2.88 12.21
N ASN A 169 0.01 -1.83 11.73
CA ASN A 169 0.69 -0.86 12.59
C ASN A 169 -0.30 -0.17 13.53
N GLY A 170 0.17 0.46 14.60
CA GLY A 170 -0.65 1.05 15.65
C GLY A 170 -1.72 2.05 15.21
N ASN A 171 -1.53 2.67 14.05
CA ASN A 171 -2.46 3.67 13.48
C ASN A 171 -3.35 3.15 12.34
N LYS A 172 -3.31 1.87 11.99
CA LYS A 172 -4.12 1.30 10.91
C LYS A 172 -5.56 1.02 11.35
N ILE A 173 -6.40 0.59 10.40
CA ILE A 173 -7.84 0.35 10.66
C ILE A 173 -8.06 -0.67 11.79
N ILE A 174 -7.23 -1.70 11.84
CA ILE A 174 -7.00 -2.60 12.98
C ILE A 174 -5.51 -2.68 13.27
N THR A 175 -5.14 -3.00 14.48
CA THR A 175 -3.74 -3.05 14.91
C THR A 175 -3.40 -4.35 15.62
N THR A 176 -2.16 -4.80 15.41
CA THR A 176 -1.53 -5.84 16.22
C THR A 176 -0.38 -5.28 17.08
N GLY A 177 -0.35 -3.94 17.29
CA GLY A 177 0.79 -3.23 17.86
C GLY A 177 1.93 -3.02 16.87
N GLY A 178 2.08 -3.90 15.94
CA GLY A 178 2.98 -3.95 14.80
C GLY A 178 2.76 -5.28 14.09
N GLY A 179 2.56 -5.26 12.78
CA GLY A 179 2.28 -6.43 11.96
C GLY A 179 2.02 -6.07 10.52
N GLY A 180 2.05 -7.07 9.67
CA GLY A 180 1.69 -7.00 8.26
C GLY A 180 1.19 -8.35 7.76
N MET A 181 0.73 -8.39 6.52
CA MET A 181 0.25 -9.61 5.87
C MET A 181 0.55 -9.55 4.37
N ILE A 182 1.03 -10.64 3.81
CA ILE A 182 1.12 -10.82 2.37
C ILE A 182 -0.12 -11.57 1.92
N LEU A 183 -0.82 -11.05 0.91
CA LEU A 183 -1.96 -11.68 0.26
C LEU A 183 -1.53 -12.18 -1.12
N THR A 184 -1.81 -13.45 -1.45
CA THR A 184 -1.39 -14.02 -2.73
C THR A 184 -2.06 -15.38 -3.00
N ASP A 185 -1.62 -16.09 -4.04
CA ASP A 185 -1.98 -17.48 -4.28
C ASP A 185 -1.25 -18.45 -3.34
N ILE A 186 -1.62 -19.74 -3.40
CA ILE A 186 -1.07 -20.77 -2.50
C ILE A 186 0.43 -20.96 -2.73
N GLY A 187 0.89 -21.02 -3.99
CA GLY A 187 2.28 -21.33 -4.32
C GLY A 187 3.25 -20.23 -3.85
N LEU A 188 2.93 -18.98 -4.18
CA LEU A 188 3.70 -17.82 -3.70
C LEU A 188 3.55 -17.65 -2.18
N GLY A 189 2.40 -17.98 -1.60
CA GLY A 189 2.17 -17.91 -0.16
C GLY A 189 3.02 -18.89 0.64
N ASP A 190 3.16 -20.12 0.17
CA ASP A 190 4.05 -21.11 0.80
C ASP A 190 5.52 -20.65 0.72
N ARG A 191 5.91 -20.06 -0.40
CA ARG A 191 7.22 -19.44 -0.59
C ARG A 191 7.43 -18.24 0.33
N ALA A 192 6.41 -17.36 0.47
CA ALA A 192 6.43 -16.25 1.41
C ALA A 192 6.61 -16.72 2.86
N LYS A 193 5.87 -17.76 3.24
CA LYS A 193 5.98 -18.36 4.59
C LYS A 193 7.37 -18.90 4.86
N HIS A 194 7.96 -19.57 3.89
CA HIS A 194 9.33 -20.08 3.99
C HIS A 194 10.34 -18.94 4.20
N LEU A 195 10.33 -17.93 3.34
CA LEU A 195 11.25 -16.79 3.43
C LEU A 195 11.09 -15.99 4.72
N THR A 196 9.85 -15.71 5.15
CA THR A 196 9.58 -14.90 6.35
C THR A 196 9.88 -15.62 7.67
N THR A 197 10.05 -16.94 7.63
CA THR A 197 10.37 -17.77 8.79
C THR A 197 11.79 -18.32 8.73
N THR A 198 12.72 -17.53 8.21
CA THR A 198 14.17 -17.82 8.15
C THR A 198 14.58 -18.93 7.17
N ALA A 199 13.73 -19.27 6.19
CA ALA A 199 13.97 -20.35 5.22
C ALA A 199 14.34 -21.69 5.89
N LYS A 200 13.65 -22.00 7.01
CA LYS A 200 13.91 -23.22 7.78
C LYS A 200 13.14 -24.39 7.20
N LYS A 201 13.87 -25.49 6.90
CA LYS A 201 13.26 -26.76 6.51
C LYS A 201 12.67 -27.49 7.72
N PRO A 202 11.51 -28.16 7.56
CA PRO A 202 10.99 -29.05 8.59
C PRO A 202 11.99 -30.19 8.88
N HIS A 203 12.40 -30.30 10.15
CA HIS A 203 13.21 -31.42 10.64
C HIS A 203 12.85 -31.66 12.10
N ILE A 204 12.94 -32.93 12.55
CA ILE A 204 12.51 -33.34 13.90
C ILE A 204 13.31 -32.65 14.99
N TYR A 205 14.64 -32.49 14.81
CA TYR A 205 15.55 -31.94 15.82
C TYR A 205 16.66 -31.04 15.24
N GLU A 206 16.86 -30.95 13.90
CA GLU A 206 17.91 -30.14 13.31
C GLU A 206 17.37 -28.79 12.84
N TYR A 207 18.23 -27.77 12.86
CA TYR A 207 17.97 -26.45 12.30
C TYR A 207 18.65 -26.37 10.93
N ILE A 208 17.91 -26.75 9.87
CA ILE A 208 18.39 -26.71 8.49
C ILE A 208 17.77 -25.51 7.79
N HIS A 209 18.60 -24.67 7.17
CA HIS A 209 18.21 -23.54 6.35
C HIS A 209 18.78 -23.74 4.95
N ASP A 210 17.99 -23.57 3.90
CA ASP A 210 18.37 -23.86 2.51
C ASP A 210 18.66 -22.62 1.67
N GLU A 211 18.37 -21.46 2.21
CA GLU A 211 18.63 -20.18 1.56
C GLU A 211 18.65 -19.03 2.58
N VAL A 212 18.92 -17.81 2.08
CA VAL A 212 18.81 -16.59 2.90
C VAL A 212 17.32 -16.26 3.12
N GLY A 213 16.86 -16.44 4.36
CA GLY A 213 15.52 -16.08 4.79
C GLY A 213 15.54 -14.95 5.83
N PHE A 214 14.36 -14.48 6.22
CA PHE A 214 14.18 -13.35 7.12
C PHE A 214 13.48 -13.78 8.40
N ASN A 215 13.85 -13.18 9.51
CA ASN A 215 13.09 -13.30 10.75
C ASN A 215 11.97 -12.26 10.80
N TYR A 216 11.02 -12.40 9.87
CA TYR A 216 9.88 -11.47 9.66
C TYR A 216 8.56 -12.03 10.15
N ARG A 217 8.56 -13.10 10.92
CA ARG A 217 7.33 -13.70 11.45
C ARG A 217 6.61 -12.78 12.43
N LEU A 218 5.28 -12.75 12.36
CA LEU A 218 4.46 -12.08 13.35
C LEU A 218 4.49 -12.87 14.68
N PRO A 219 4.77 -12.25 15.84
CA PRO A 219 4.67 -12.93 17.13
C PRO A 219 3.24 -13.37 17.44
N ASN A 220 3.08 -14.55 18.10
CA ASN A 220 1.76 -15.10 18.39
C ASN A 220 0.88 -14.19 19.27
N LEU A 221 1.48 -13.41 20.18
CA LEU A 221 0.75 -12.42 20.98
C LEU A 221 0.11 -11.32 20.12
N ASN A 222 0.86 -10.82 19.12
CA ASN A 222 0.37 -9.84 18.17
C ASN A 222 -0.73 -10.44 17.28
N ALA A 223 -0.58 -11.71 16.86
CA ALA A 223 -1.60 -12.40 16.09
C ALA A 223 -2.89 -12.60 16.89
N ALA A 224 -2.81 -12.94 18.19
CA ALA A 224 -3.97 -13.04 19.07
C ALA A 224 -4.74 -11.71 19.19
N LEU A 225 -4.00 -10.60 19.31
CA LEU A 225 -4.60 -9.26 19.27
C LEU A 225 -5.27 -9.03 17.90
N GLY A 226 -4.61 -9.44 16.80
CA GLY A 226 -5.14 -9.32 15.45
C GLY A 226 -6.45 -10.06 15.24
N CYS A 227 -6.59 -11.28 15.77
CA CYS A 227 -7.85 -12.02 15.73
C CYS A 227 -8.98 -11.22 16.42
N GLY A 228 -8.75 -10.73 17.65
CA GLY A 228 -9.77 -9.94 18.38
C GLY A 228 -10.09 -8.60 17.70
N GLN A 229 -9.10 -7.97 17.04
CA GLN A 229 -9.32 -6.75 16.26
C GLN A 229 -10.10 -7.03 14.95
N LEU A 230 -9.83 -8.14 14.28
CA LEU A 230 -10.52 -8.53 13.06
C LEU A 230 -12.02 -8.80 13.30
N GLU A 231 -12.37 -9.35 14.46
CA GLU A 231 -13.76 -9.53 14.90
C GLU A 231 -14.55 -8.20 14.97
N GLN A 232 -13.83 -7.06 15.16
CA GLN A 232 -14.41 -5.72 15.25
C GLN A 232 -14.29 -4.91 13.95
N LEU A 233 -13.66 -5.47 12.89
CA LEU A 233 -13.27 -4.71 11.71
C LEU A 233 -14.45 -3.99 11.04
N GLU A 234 -15.58 -4.67 10.83
CA GLU A 234 -16.75 -4.04 10.19
C GLU A 234 -17.32 -2.89 11.03
N PHE A 235 -17.34 -3.03 12.35
CA PHE A 235 -17.74 -1.94 13.24
C PHE A 235 -16.82 -0.71 13.08
N PHE A 236 -15.49 -0.93 12.99
CA PHE A 236 -14.56 0.18 12.77
C PHE A 236 -14.72 0.83 11.40
N ILE A 237 -14.95 0.03 10.35
CA ILE A 237 -15.18 0.54 9.01
C ILE A 237 -16.45 1.38 8.96
N GLU A 238 -17.57 0.89 9.48
CA GLU A 238 -18.83 1.63 9.48
C GLU A 238 -18.71 2.95 10.27
N ALA A 239 -18.09 2.93 11.45
CA ALA A 239 -17.87 4.15 12.22
C ALA A 239 -17.00 5.19 11.47
N LYS A 240 -15.98 4.73 10.72
CA LYS A 240 -15.16 5.62 9.88
C LYS A 240 -15.94 6.17 8.69
N ARG A 241 -16.77 5.37 8.07
CA ARG A 241 -17.64 5.78 6.96
C ARG A 241 -18.70 6.78 7.43
N GLU A 242 -19.30 6.57 8.61
CA GLU A 242 -20.21 7.56 9.24
C GLU A 242 -19.51 8.89 9.48
N LEU A 243 -18.27 8.86 10.00
CA LEU A 243 -17.46 10.07 10.18
C LEU A 243 -17.16 10.76 8.85
N ALA A 244 -16.83 10.01 7.79
CA ALA A 244 -16.60 10.56 6.46
C ALA A 244 -17.85 11.24 5.90
N MET A 245 -19.02 10.63 6.03
CA MET A 245 -20.31 11.23 5.62
C MET A 245 -20.61 12.51 6.42
N ALA A 246 -20.31 12.54 7.71
CA ALA A 246 -20.48 13.73 8.53
C ALA A 246 -19.56 14.88 8.05
N TYR A 247 -18.27 14.59 7.79
CA TYR A 247 -17.36 15.60 7.20
C TYR A 247 -17.86 16.09 5.85
N GLN A 248 -18.28 15.19 4.96
CA GLN A 248 -18.78 15.57 3.64
C GLN A 248 -20.00 16.50 3.73
N ALA A 249 -20.92 16.23 4.65
CA ALA A 249 -22.11 17.06 4.86
C ALA A 249 -21.76 18.45 5.42
N GLU A 250 -20.90 18.52 6.43
CA GLU A 250 -20.51 19.78 7.07
C GLU A 250 -19.66 20.68 6.14
N LEU A 251 -18.84 20.06 5.28
CA LEU A 251 -17.95 20.79 4.38
C LEU A 251 -18.60 21.17 3.03
N TYR A 252 -19.81 20.71 2.75
CA TYR A 252 -20.49 20.86 1.45
C TYR A 252 -20.58 22.31 0.95
N ASN A 253 -20.77 23.28 1.85
CA ASN A 253 -20.88 24.70 1.52
C ASN A 253 -19.61 25.49 1.83
N THR A 254 -18.46 24.84 1.89
CA THR A 254 -17.16 25.48 2.14
C THR A 254 -16.27 25.44 0.90
N ASN A 255 -15.12 26.11 0.97
CA ASN A 255 -14.09 26.08 -0.07
C ASN A 255 -13.12 24.87 0.10
N LEU A 256 -13.54 23.85 0.85
CA LEU A 256 -12.77 22.61 1.05
C LEU A 256 -13.46 21.48 0.29
N GLU A 257 -12.75 20.87 -0.65
CA GLU A 257 -13.23 19.70 -1.35
C GLU A 257 -12.92 18.45 -0.53
N PHE A 258 -13.94 17.73 -0.04
CA PHE A 258 -13.76 16.50 0.71
C PHE A 258 -13.40 15.36 -0.24
N VAL A 259 -12.34 14.59 0.10
CA VAL A 259 -11.92 13.43 -0.69
C VAL A 259 -12.90 12.28 -0.48
N ILE A 260 -13.57 11.87 -1.54
CA ILE A 260 -14.56 10.78 -1.53
C ILE A 260 -14.01 9.51 -2.18
N GLU A 261 -14.61 8.37 -1.83
CA GLU A 261 -14.27 7.10 -2.48
C GLU A 261 -14.58 7.13 -3.99
N PRO A 262 -13.72 6.51 -4.84
CA PRO A 262 -13.96 6.42 -6.27
C PRO A 262 -15.24 5.64 -6.61
N GLU A 263 -15.85 5.95 -7.75
CA GLU A 263 -17.05 5.26 -8.23
C GLU A 263 -16.83 3.74 -8.35
N GLY A 264 -17.82 2.97 -7.91
CA GLY A 264 -17.74 1.49 -7.89
C GLY A 264 -16.84 0.91 -6.82
N CYS A 265 -16.32 1.74 -5.90
CA CYS A 265 -15.48 1.34 -4.78
C CYS A 265 -16.24 1.44 -3.45
N ARG A 266 -15.79 0.67 -2.46
CA ARG A 266 -16.11 0.84 -1.05
C ARG A 266 -14.80 1.08 -0.30
N SER A 267 -14.54 2.32 0.13
CA SER A 267 -13.36 2.66 0.93
C SER A 267 -13.59 2.41 2.42
N ASN A 268 -12.54 2.04 3.13
CA ASN A 268 -12.54 1.97 4.58
C ASN A 268 -12.37 3.35 5.25
N TYR A 269 -12.10 4.42 4.49
CA TYR A 269 -11.79 5.77 4.98
C TYR A 269 -10.77 5.75 6.13
N TRP A 270 -9.65 5.05 5.93
CA TRP A 270 -8.59 4.99 6.94
C TRP A 270 -8.19 6.39 7.41
N LEU A 271 -8.00 7.32 6.48
CA LEU A 271 -7.91 8.75 6.78
C LEU A 271 -8.94 9.53 5.95
N ASN A 272 -9.58 10.50 6.60
CA ASN A 272 -10.37 11.53 5.92
C ASN A 272 -9.44 12.66 5.47
N ALA A 273 -9.69 13.21 4.30
CA ALA A 273 -8.86 14.27 3.75
C ALA A 273 -9.70 15.32 3.03
N VAL A 274 -9.17 16.53 2.97
CA VAL A 274 -9.71 17.64 2.17
C VAL A 274 -8.64 18.20 1.25
N VAL A 275 -9.10 18.74 0.12
CA VAL A 275 -8.27 19.47 -0.84
C VAL A 275 -8.57 20.96 -0.67
N CYS A 276 -7.55 21.76 -0.38
CA CYS A 276 -7.60 23.21 -0.25
C CYS A 276 -7.46 23.89 -1.63
N GLU A 277 -7.89 25.13 -1.76
CA GLU A 277 -7.76 25.89 -3.01
C GLU A 277 -6.30 26.04 -3.45
N ASP A 278 -5.39 26.29 -2.49
CA ASP A 278 -3.96 26.47 -2.72
C ASP A 278 -3.14 26.13 -1.47
N MET A 279 -1.82 26.24 -1.56
CA MET A 279 -0.89 26.00 -0.47
C MET A 279 -1.09 26.95 0.72
N LYS A 280 -1.43 28.21 0.47
CA LYS A 280 -1.66 29.20 1.54
C LYS A 280 -2.91 28.85 2.34
N HIS A 281 -3.97 28.44 1.67
CA HIS A 281 -5.19 27.97 2.31
C HIS A 281 -4.92 26.71 3.14
N ARG A 282 -4.17 25.74 2.60
CA ARG A 282 -3.72 24.53 3.30
C ARG A 282 -2.94 24.87 4.58
N ASP A 283 -1.95 25.75 4.49
CA ASP A 283 -1.08 26.11 5.61
C ASP A 283 -1.87 26.87 6.69
N THR A 284 -2.79 27.75 6.29
CA THR A 284 -3.72 28.43 7.21
C THR A 284 -4.63 27.45 7.93
N LEU A 285 -5.20 26.47 7.21
CA LEU A 285 -6.04 25.43 7.80
C LEU A 285 -5.26 24.60 8.83
N LEU A 286 -4.04 24.18 8.48
CA LEU A 286 -3.16 23.44 9.38
C LEU A 286 -2.81 24.22 10.65
N GLU A 287 -2.49 25.51 10.50
CA GLU A 287 -2.18 26.38 11.63
C GLU A 287 -3.38 26.53 12.59
N ILE A 288 -4.54 26.93 12.06
CA ILE A 288 -5.73 27.18 12.86
C ILE A 288 -6.22 25.91 13.55
N THR A 289 -6.26 24.78 12.85
CA THR A 289 -6.75 23.52 13.44
C THR A 289 -5.84 23.04 14.55
N ASN A 290 -4.52 23.04 14.34
CA ASN A 290 -3.57 22.59 15.35
C ASN A 290 -3.51 23.55 16.55
N GLN A 291 -3.62 24.87 16.38
CA GLN A 291 -3.73 25.86 17.47
C GLN A 291 -4.97 25.61 18.33
N LYS A 292 -6.06 25.15 17.74
CA LYS A 292 -7.30 24.78 18.45
C LYS A 292 -7.29 23.34 19.03
N GLY A 293 -6.18 22.64 18.93
CA GLY A 293 -6.07 21.25 19.43
C GLY A 293 -6.70 20.20 18.51
N VAL A 294 -7.11 20.58 17.30
CA VAL A 294 -7.59 19.65 16.26
C VAL A 294 -6.40 19.18 15.43
N MET A 295 -6.00 17.92 15.62
CA MET A 295 -4.81 17.37 14.97
C MET A 295 -5.07 17.13 13.47
N ALA A 296 -4.72 18.10 12.64
CA ALA A 296 -4.66 17.96 11.19
C ALA A 296 -3.21 17.84 10.72
N ARG A 297 -2.98 17.18 9.60
CA ARG A 297 -1.66 16.95 9.01
C ARG A 297 -1.70 17.18 7.51
N PRO A 298 -0.63 17.72 6.89
CA PRO A 298 -0.53 17.69 5.44
C PRO A 298 -0.37 16.25 4.97
N ILE A 299 -0.70 15.98 3.71
CA ILE A 299 -0.29 14.73 3.06
C ILE A 299 1.24 14.63 3.08
N TRP A 300 1.78 13.43 2.90
CA TRP A 300 3.23 13.21 2.94
C TRP A 300 3.97 14.08 1.89
N ALA A 301 5.20 14.49 2.23
CA ALA A 301 6.12 15.00 1.23
C ALA A 301 6.35 13.94 0.14
N LEU A 302 6.39 14.37 -1.11
CA LEU A 302 6.61 13.45 -2.23
C LEU A 302 7.96 12.74 -2.08
N MET A 303 7.99 11.46 -2.41
CA MET A 303 9.19 10.63 -2.25
C MET A 303 10.39 11.18 -3.04
N ASN A 304 10.17 11.76 -4.22
CA ASN A 304 11.23 12.40 -5.01
C ASN A 304 11.81 13.67 -4.37
N HIS A 305 11.20 14.21 -3.31
CA HIS A 305 11.76 15.32 -2.52
C HIS A 305 12.68 14.82 -1.39
N LEU A 306 12.63 13.55 -1.04
CA LEU A 306 13.48 12.96 0.00
C LEU A 306 14.89 12.72 -0.52
N VAL A 307 15.90 13.08 0.28
CA VAL A 307 17.32 13.06 -0.11
C VAL A 307 17.75 11.71 -0.74
N MET A 308 17.29 10.59 -0.19
CA MET A 308 17.63 9.25 -0.67
C MET A 308 17.00 8.89 -2.02
N TYR A 309 15.94 9.59 -2.45
CA TYR A 309 15.20 9.29 -3.68
C TYR A 309 15.24 10.42 -4.72
N GLN A 310 15.89 11.54 -4.43
CA GLN A 310 15.96 12.70 -5.33
C GLN A 310 16.53 12.40 -6.73
N LYS A 311 17.41 11.39 -6.82
CA LYS A 311 18.07 10.98 -8.07
C LYS A 311 17.33 9.87 -8.81
N CYS A 312 16.25 9.33 -8.23
CA CYS A 312 15.46 8.29 -8.84
C CYS A 312 14.73 8.80 -10.10
N ARG A 313 14.54 7.91 -11.05
CA ARG A 313 13.83 8.20 -12.30
C ARG A 313 12.40 8.60 -12.02
N ARG A 314 11.88 9.48 -12.86
CA ARG A 314 10.51 9.94 -12.76
C ARG A 314 9.98 10.42 -14.09
N GLY A 315 8.66 10.34 -14.24
CA GLY A 315 7.92 11.08 -15.26
C GLY A 315 7.60 12.52 -14.81
N GLU A 316 6.69 13.16 -15.51
CA GLU A 316 6.04 14.38 -15.03
C GLU A 316 5.14 14.04 -13.84
N LEU A 317 5.14 14.90 -12.79
CA LEU A 317 4.50 14.65 -11.50
C LEU A 317 3.51 15.76 -11.11
N SER A 318 2.95 16.44 -12.10
CA SER A 318 2.12 17.65 -11.90
C SER A 318 0.89 17.42 -11.00
N ASN A 319 0.26 16.24 -11.04
CA ASN A 319 -0.86 15.92 -10.15
C ASN A 319 -0.39 15.66 -8.73
N ALA A 320 0.70 14.92 -8.55
CA ALA A 320 1.25 14.65 -7.22
C ALA A 320 1.69 15.95 -6.53
N GLU A 321 2.38 16.85 -7.25
CA GLU A 321 2.80 18.17 -6.75
C GLU A 321 1.59 19.06 -6.41
N TRP A 322 0.55 19.01 -7.24
CA TRP A 322 -0.69 19.75 -6.98
C TRP A 322 -1.39 19.25 -5.71
N LEU A 323 -1.44 17.93 -5.48
CA LEU A 323 -2.02 17.31 -4.29
C LEU A 323 -1.18 17.59 -3.04
N GLU A 324 0.15 17.46 -3.10
CA GLU A 324 1.05 17.78 -1.99
C GLU A 324 0.83 19.20 -1.48
N ALA A 325 0.63 20.15 -2.41
CA ALA A 325 0.39 21.55 -2.07
C ALA A 325 -0.99 21.84 -1.45
N ARG A 326 -1.94 20.87 -1.46
CA ARG A 326 -3.36 21.16 -1.14
C ARG A 326 -4.01 20.21 -0.15
N VAL A 327 -3.55 18.96 -0.05
CA VAL A 327 -4.24 17.93 0.72
C VAL A 327 -3.92 18.02 2.21
N VAL A 328 -4.96 17.99 3.03
CA VAL A 328 -4.89 17.95 4.50
C VAL A 328 -5.68 16.76 5.02
N ASN A 329 -5.04 15.96 5.85
CA ASN A 329 -5.68 14.87 6.60
C ASN A 329 -6.37 15.43 7.84
N LEU A 330 -7.61 15.04 8.03
CA LEU A 330 -8.44 15.38 9.17
C LEU A 330 -8.43 14.28 10.23
N PRO A 331 -8.81 14.55 11.48
CA PRO A 331 -8.99 13.52 12.50
C PRO A 331 -9.91 12.40 12.01
N SER A 332 -9.43 11.16 12.09
CA SER A 332 -10.11 10.01 11.51
C SER A 332 -10.20 8.82 12.49
N GLY A 333 -10.08 9.09 13.79
CA GLY A 333 -10.22 8.09 14.84
C GLY A 333 -11.67 7.60 14.96
N VAL A 334 -11.84 6.32 15.32
CA VAL A 334 -13.14 5.78 15.73
C VAL A 334 -13.46 6.27 17.11
N MET A 335 -14.59 6.94 17.30
CA MET A 335 -15.10 7.27 18.64
C MET A 335 -15.88 6.07 19.16
N ILE A 336 -15.35 5.43 20.19
CA ILE A 336 -16.08 4.42 20.95
C ILE A 336 -17.01 5.20 21.90
N LYS A 337 -18.31 5.06 21.70
CA LYS A 337 -19.34 5.63 22.57
C LYS A 337 -19.41 4.88 23.88
#